data_ef7068caf6792dfdd4c2baa93572a619
#
_entry.id   ef7068caf6792dfdd4c2baa93572a619
#
_cell.length_a   1.000
_cell.length_b   1.000
_cell.length_c   1.000
_cell.angle_alpha   90.00
_cell.angle_beta   90.00
_cell.angle_gamma   90.00
#
_symmetry.space_group_name_H-M   'P 1'
#
loop_
_entity.id
_entity.type
_entity.pdbx_description
1 polymer ?
#
loop_
_entity_poly.entity_id
_entity_poly.type
_entity_poly.pdbx_seq_one_letter_code
_entity_poly.pdbx_strand_id
1 'polypeptide(L)'
;PLLETMDLPEQPEFWVIEMSSYQTFEAERPEVAVMLNFFPEHLDWHGSEQGYFEDKSALVARSHPRHAVLNALSPRVAALADRSSAEVHWFNADSGWHAHGHMLCRRHAAVMDLRELPMPGQHNAGNVCAALTAIDALGLDVAALVSAAKRFQPLPHRLQTLGERNGIRDVNDSIS
;
A
#
# COMPACT_ATOMS: atom_id res chain seq x y z
N PRO A 1 -4.62 -16.93 9.24
CA PRO A 1 -5.86 -16.18 9.06
C PRO A 1 -6.08 -15.22 10.23
N LEU A 2 -6.86 -14.16 10.03
CA LEU A 2 -7.08 -13.10 11.01
C LEU A 2 -7.56 -13.63 12.38
N LEU A 3 -8.39 -14.66 12.38
CA LEU A 3 -8.91 -15.28 13.61
C LEU A 3 -7.82 -15.87 14.51
N GLU A 4 -6.75 -16.40 13.93
CA GLU A 4 -5.63 -16.96 14.71
C GLU A 4 -4.83 -15.90 15.45
N THR A 5 -4.93 -14.65 15.01
CA THR A 5 -4.23 -13.52 15.61
C THR A 5 -4.99 -12.92 16.80
N MET A 6 -6.26 -13.28 16.99
CA MET A 6 -7.07 -12.80 18.11
C MET A 6 -6.63 -13.40 19.47
N ASP A 7 -6.04 -14.59 19.43
CA ASP A 7 -5.59 -15.33 20.63
C ASP A 7 -4.09 -15.17 20.91
N LEU A 8 -3.45 -14.13 20.37
CA LEU A 8 -2.05 -13.84 20.67
C LEU A 8 -1.87 -13.52 22.17
N PRO A 9 -0.81 -14.09 22.81
CA PRO A 9 -0.54 -13.86 24.23
C PRO A 9 -0.23 -12.39 24.54
N GLU A 10 0.30 -11.65 23.56
CA GLU A 10 0.51 -10.22 23.64
C GLU A 10 -0.19 -9.55 22.45
N GLN A 11 -1.04 -8.58 22.74
CA GLN A 11 -1.72 -7.82 21.70
C GLN A 11 -0.75 -6.84 21.06
N PRO A 12 -0.65 -6.82 19.71
CA PRO A 12 0.19 -5.85 19.01
C PRO A 12 -0.35 -4.43 19.18
N GLU A 13 0.55 -3.46 19.17
CA GLU A 13 0.18 -2.04 19.19
C GLU A 13 -0.57 -1.62 17.92
N PHE A 14 -0.20 -2.23 16.78
CA PHE A 14 -0.82 -1.97 15.48
C PHE A 14 -1.16 -3.27 14.76
N TRP A 15 -2.34 -3.28 14.15
CA TRP A 15 -2.78 -4.32 13.24
C TRP A 15 -2.69 -3.80 11.81
N VAL A 16 -1.93 -4.48 10.96
CA VAL A 16 -1.90 -4.19 9.52
C VAL A 16 -2.67 -5.30 8.80
N ILE A 17 -3.82 -4.94 8.23
CA ILE A 17 -4.76 -5.89 7.64
C ILE A 17 -4.89 -5.59 6.15
N GLU A 18 -4.55 -6.57 5.32
CA GLU A 18 -4.91 -6.56 3.91
C GLU A 18 -6.37 -6.99 3.77
N MET A 19 -7.18 -6.14 3.13
CA MET A 19 -8.60 -6.41 2.89
C MET A 19 -8.86 -6.62 1.40
N SER A 20 -9.54 -7.71 1.09
CA SER A 20 -10.06 -7.93 -0.26
C SER A 20 -11.22 -6.96 -0.55
N SER A 21 -11.52 -6.76 -1.85
CA SER A 21 -12.69 -5.96 -2.27
C SER A 21 -14.03 -6.47 -1.72
N TYR A 22 -14.09 -7.74 -1.32
CA TYR A 22 -15.27 -8.35 -0.67
C TYR A 22 -15.47 -7.91 0.78
N GLN A 23 -14.43 -7.41 1.44
CA GLN A 23 -14.41 -7.13 2.89
C GLN A 23 -14.39 -5.64 3.18
N THR A 24 -14.00 -4.80 2.23
CA THR A 24 -13.79 -3.37 2.46
C THR A 24 -15.03 -2.62 2.95
N PHE A 25 -16.23 -3.12 2.62
CA PHE A 25 -17.49 -2.53 3.08
C PHE A 25 -17.82 -2.86 4.56
N GLU A 26 -17.15 -3.88 5.14
CA GLU A 26 -17.30 -4.26 6.55
C GLU A 26 -16.32 -3.52 7.47
N ALA A 27 -15.37 -2.78 6.91
CA ALA A 27 -14.42 -2.03 7.70
C ALA A 27 -15.12 -0.92 8.48
N GLU A 28 -14.83 -0.83 9.78
CA GLU A 28 -15.33 0.22 10.65
C GLU A 28 -14.18 0.97 11.31
N ARG A 29 -14.10 2.27 11.06
CA ARG A 29 -13.21 3.23 11.72
C ARG A 29 -11.75 2.77 11.83
N PRO A 30 -11.10 2.34 10.74
CA PRO A 30 -9.67 2.07 10.80
C PRO A 30 -8.91 3.35 11.15
N GLU A 31 -7.81 3.24 11.89
CA GLU A 31 -6.95 4.40 12.17
C GLU A 31 -6.38 4.97 10.87
N VAL A 32 -5.91 4.07 9.98
CA VAL A 32 -5.41 4.44 8.65
C VAL A 32 -6.04 3.55 7.59
N ALA A 33 -6.65 4.14 6.58
CA ALA A 33 -7.07 3.46 5.35
C ALA A 33 -6.08 3.76 4.22
N VAL A 34 -5.49 2.73 3.62
CA VAL A 34 -4.54 2.89 2.52
C VAL A 34 -5.18 2.41 1.22
N MET A 35 -5.22 3.27 0.19
CA MET A 35 -5.73 2.93 -1.12
C MET A 35 -4.66 3.12 -2.19
N LEU A 36 -4.19 2.00 -2.75
CA LEU A 36 -3.07 2.00 -3.70
C LEU A 36 -3.54 2.32 -5.12
N ASN A 37 -4.51 1.54 -5.61
CA ASN A 37 -5.03 1.63 -6.98
C ASN A 37 -6.35 0.85 -7.12
N PHE A 38 -6.96 0.99 -8.28
CA PHE A 38 -8.11 0.21 -8.71
C PHE A 38 -7.75 -0.56 -9.99
N PHE A 39 -7.77 -1.88 -9.89
CA PHE A 39 -7.76 -2.78 -11.03
C PHE A 39 -9.02 -3.63 -10.96
N PRO A 40 -9.95 -3.50 -11.91
CA PRO A 40 -11.20 -4.26 -11.89
C PRO A 40 -10.92 -5.76 -11.96
N GLU A 41 -11.33 -6.46 -10.92
CA GLU A 41 -11.22 -7.91 -10.76
C GLU A 41 -12.54 -8.44 -10.19
N HIS A 42 -12.78 -9.74 -10.30
CA HIS A 42 -13.94 -10.40 -9.71
C HIS A 42 -15.30 -9.77 -10.11
N LEU A 43 -15.43 -9.40 -11.41
CA LEU A 43 -16.61 -8.70 -11.90
C LEU A 43 -17.88 -9.56 -11.82
N ASP A 44 -17.76 -10.87 -11.82
CA ASP A 44 -18.88 -11.80 -11.62
C ASP A 44 -19.51 -11.63 -10.22
N TRP A 45 -18.70 -11.26 -9.20
CA TRP A 45 -19.20 -10.95 -7.86
C TRP A 45 -19.75 -9.53 -7.76
N HIS A 46 -18.97 -8.55 -8.21
CA HIS A 46 -19.32 -7.13 -8.09
C HIS A 46 -20.38 -6.68 -9.09
N GLY A 47 -20.73 -7.56 -10.06
CA GLY A 47 -21.72 -7.30 -11.11
C GLY A 47 -21.26 -6.31 -12.18
N SER A 48 -20.31 -5.46 -11.90
CA SER A 48 -19.77 -4.46 -12.84
C SER A 48 -18.46 -3.84 -12.32
N GLU A 49 -17.74 -3.15 -13.21
CA GLU A 49 -16.59 -2.33 -12.83
C GLU A 49 -16.98 -1.22 -11.84
N GLN A 50 -18.15 -0.63 -12.02
CA GLN A 50 -18.66 0.39 -11.10
C GLN A 50 -18.97 -0.20 -9.72
N GLY A 51 -19.56 -1.39 -9.66
CA GLY A 51 -19.80 -2.12 -8.41
C GLY A 51 -18.50 -2.42 -7.66
N TYR A 52 -17.49 -2.95 -8.37
CA TYR A 52 -16.14 -3.16 -7.81
C TYR A 52 -15.56 -1.87 -7.24
N PHE A 53 -15.67 -0.75 -7.99
CA PHE A 53 -15.17 0.55 -7.53
C PHE A 53 -15.88 1.02 -6.26
N GLU A 54 -17.21 0.92 -6.20
CA GLU A 54 -18.00 1.32 -5.03
C GLU A 54 -17.68 0.46 -3.80
N ASP A 55 -17.59 -0.86 -3.95
CA ASP A 55 -17.27 -1.76 -2.86
C ASP A 55 -15.87 -1.48 -2.30
N LYS A 56 -14.86 -1.39 -3.17
CA LYS A 56 -13.48 -1.13 -2.75
C LYS A 56 -13.32 0.28 -2.13
N SER A 57 -14.06 1.26 -2.64
CA SER A 57 -14.05 2.63 -2.12
C SER A 57 -14.65 2.75 -0.73
N ALA A 58 -15.46 1.79 -0.30
CA ALA A 58 -16.10 1.80 1.02
C ALA A 58 -15.10 1.93 2.17
N LEU A 59 -13.89 1.36 2.00
CA LEU A 59 -12.79 1.49 2.96
C LEU A 59 -12.43 2.96 3.28
N VAL A 60 -12.61 3.87 2.35
CA VAL A 60 -12.29 5.29 2.55
C VAL A 60 -13.55 6.14 2.70
N ALA A 61 -14.59 5.83 1.91
CA ALA A 61 -15.76 6.67 1.81
C ALA A 61 -16.83 6.40 2.89
N ARG A 62 -16.84 5.19 3.48
CA ARG A 62 -17.89 4.75 4.43
C ARG A 62 -17.36 4.32 5.78
N SER A 63 -16.14 3.79 5.86
CA SER A 63 -15.60 3.26 7.12
C SER A 63 -15.18 4.36 8.11
N HIS A 64 -15.19 5.62 7.69
CA HIS A 64 -14.78 6.77 8.51
C HIS A 64 -13.38 6.62 9.12
N PRO A 65 -12.34 6.38 8.32
CA PRO A 65 -10.97 6.30 8.82
C PRO A 65 -10.55 7.66 9.41
N ARG A 66 -9.60 7.63 10.36
CA ARG A 66 -9.00 8.87 10.84
C ARG A 66 -8.06 9.48 9.79
N HIS A 67 -7.25 8.64 9.15
CA HIS A 67 -6.33 9.02 8.09
C HIS A 67 -6.62 8.23 6.82
N ALA A 68 -6.60 8.88 5.67
CA ALA A 68 -6.70 8.25 4.36
C ALA A 68 -5.41 8.47 3.57
N VAL A 69 -4.69 7.41 3.26
CA VAL A 69 -3.46 7.43 2.45
C VAL A 69 -3.84 7.08 1.02
N LEU A 70 -3.73 8.07 0.13
CA LEU A 70 -4.25 8.00 -1.23
C LEU A 70 -3.16 8.22 -2.27
N ASN A 71 -3.25 7.46 -3.38
CA ASN A 71 -2.35 7.57 -4.52
C ASN A 71 -2.70 8.77 -5.41
N ALA A 72 -1.85 9.79 -5.41
CA ALA A 72 -2.05 10.98 -6.24
C ALA A 72 -1.95 10.71 -7.74
N LEU A 73 -1.24 9.66 -8.17
CA LEU A 73 -1.11 9.30 -9.59
C LEU A 73 -2.30 8.47 -10.12
N SER A 74 -3.21 8.02 -9.25
CA SER A 74 -4.40 7.31 -9.65
C SER A 74 -5.61 8.23 -9.58
N PRO A 75 -6.19 8.72 -10.71
CA PRO A 75 -7.31 9.66 -10.67
C PRO A 75 -8.53 9.13 -9.91
N ARG A 76 -8.82 7.83 -10.05
CA ARG A 76 -9.93 7.17 -9.34
C ARG A 76 -9.69 7.12 -7.82
N VAL A 77 -8.44 6.91 -7.38
CA VAL A 77 -8.08 6.93 -5.95
C VAL A 77 -8.09 8.36 -5.44
N ALA A 78 -7.54 9.30 -6.20
CA ALA A 78 -7.51 10.71 -5.81
C ALA A 78 -8.90 11.29 -5.60
N ALA A 79 -9.88 10.90 -6.42
CA ALA A 79 -11.29 11.33 -6.28
C ALA A 79 -11.95 10.88 -4.96
N LEU A 80 -11.36 9.93 -4.23
CA LEU A 80 -11.86 9.52 -2.92
C LEU A 80 -11.66 10.59 -1.84
N ALA A 81 -10.74 11.52 -2.05
CA ALA A 81 -10.52 12.62 -1.12
C ALA A 81 -11.80 13.44 -0.88
N ASP A 82 -12.58 13.67 -1.95
CA ASP A 82 -13.84 14.42 -1.86
C ASP A 82 -14.98 13.61 -1.22
N ARG A 83 -14.79 12.30 -1.07
CA ARG A 83 -15.78 11.36 -0.50
C ARG A 83 -15.45 10.93 0.93
N SER A 84 -14.33 11.39 1.46
CA SER A 84 -13.83 11.02 2.78
C SER A 84 -13.91 12.17 3.77
N SER A 85 -14.22 11.86 5.02
CA SER A 85 -14.08 12.79 6.15
C SER A 85 -12.72 12.70 6.83
N ALA A 86 -11.83 11.83 6.36
CA ALA A 86 -10.51 11.59 6.94
C ALA A 86 -9.54 12.73 6.64
N GLU A 87 -8.50 12.82 7.44
CA GLU A 87 -7.30 13.58 7.09
C GLU A 87 -6.58 12.87 5.94
N VAL A 88 -6.48 13.52 4.77
CA VAL A 88 -5.91 12.93 3.56
C VAL A 88 -4.42 13.14 3.49
N HIS A 89 -3.68 12.06 3.28
CA HIS A 89 -2.24 12.02 3.09
C HIS A 89 -1.93 11.46 1.70
N TRP A 90 -1.20 12.23 0.91
CA TRP A 90 -0.87 11.86 -0.47
C TRP A 90 0.47 11.15 -0.55
N PHE A 91 0.52 10.01 -1.25
CA PHE A 91 1.77 9.44 -1.76
C PHE A 91 1.83 9.53 -3.28
N ASN A 92 3.01 9.35 -3.87
CA ASN A 92 3.29 9.65 -5.27
C ASN A 92 2.97 11.11 -5.66
N ALA A 93 3.15 12.04 -4.73
CA ALA A 93 3.03 13.46 -4.94
C ALA A 93 4.26 14.18 -4.36
N ASP A 94 4.67 15.27 -4.96
CA ASP A 94 5.85 16.05 -4.53
C ASP A 94 5.71 16.63 -3.10
N SER A 95 4.48 16.74 -2.62
CA SER A 95 4.18 17.18 -1.24
C SER A 95 4.39 16.10 -0.18
N GLY A 96 4.48 14.83 -0.58
CA GLY A 96 4.57 13.66 0.28
C GLY A 96 5.74 12.75 -0.06
N TRP A 97 5.53 11.44 0.15
CA TRP A 97 6.45 10.40 -0.27
C TRP A 97 6.24 10.05 -1.74
N HIS A 98 7.30 10.11 -2.52
CA HIS A 98 7.24 9.81 -3.97
C HIS A 98 8.59 9.29 -4.48
N ALA A 99 8.56 8.66 -5.66
CA ALA A 99 9.76 8.28 -6.40
C ALA A 99 10.11 9.35 -7.41
N HIS A 100 11.38 9.80 -7.43
CA HIS A 100 11.93 10.66 -8.47
C HIS A 100 13.14 9.97 -9.11
N GLY A 101 12.98 9.50 -10.34
CA GLY A 101 13.97 8.61 -10.96
C GLY A 101 14.15 7.34 -10.12
N HIS A 102 15.36 7.13 -9.63
CA HIS A 102 15.67 6.00 -8.73
C HIS A 102 15.76 6.40 -7.24
N MET A 103 15.38 7.62 -6.91
CA MET A 103 15.40 8.08 -5.52
C MET A 103 14.00 8.03 -4.90
N LEU A 104 13.92 7.51 -3.69
CA LEU A 104 12.81 7.72 -2.79
C LEU A 104 12.97 9.10 -2.17
N CYS A 105 11.95 9.92 -2.33
CA CYS A 105 11.96 11.29 -1.80
C CYS A 105 10.82 11.48 -0.78
N ARG A 106 11.08 12.31 0.23
CA ARG A 106 10.07 12.88 1.10
C ARG A 106 10.03 14.38 0.85
N ARG A 107 8.97 14.86 0.21
CA ARG A 107 8.91 16.23 -0.30
C ARG A 107 10.12 16.50 -1.22
N HIS A 108 10.93 17.48 -0.93
CA HIS A 108 12.11 17.84 -1.75
C HIS A 108 13.40 17.12 -1.33
N ALA A 109 13.37 16.30 -0.27
CA ALA A 109 14.55 15.61 0.25
C ALA A 109 14.66 14.19 -0.30
N ALA A 110 15.78 13.87 -0.94
CA ALA A 110 16.13 12.49 -1.28
C ALA A 110 16.50 11.73 0.00
N VAL A 111 15.89 10.55 0.18
CA VAL A 111 16.00 9.76 1.41
C VAL A 111 16.76 8.47 1.19
N MET A 112 16.49 7.76 0.08
CA MET A 112 17.05 6.45 -0.18
C MET A 112 17.11 6.19 -1.68
N ASP A 113 18.10 5.41 -2.12
CA ASP A 113 18.13 4.86 -3.47
C ASP A 113 17.20 3.64 -3.56
N LEU A 114 16.22 3.69 -4.45
CA LEU A 114 15.24 2.61 -4.65
C LEU A 114 15.87 1.32 -5.18
N ARG A 115 17.08 1.38 -5.75
CA ARG A 115 17.85 0.20 -6.16
C ARG A 115 18.33 -0.63 -4.98
N GLU A 116 18.32 -0.07 -3.78
CA GLU A 116 18.62 -0.79 -2.54
C GLU A 116 17.42 -1.62 -2.02
N LEU A 117 16.22 -1.45 -2.63
CA LEU A 117 15.07 -2.27 -2.28
C LEU A 117 15.22 -3.69 -2.84
N PRO A 118 14.91 -4.72 -2.06
CA PRO A 118 14.95 -6.11 -2.52
C PRO A 118 13.83 -6.45 -3.53
N MET A 119 12.90 -5.53 -3.72
CA MET A 119 11.76 -5.67 -4.63
C MET A 119 11.92 -4.68 -5.79
N PRO A 120 12.25 -5.14 -7.01
CA PRO A 120 12.35 -4.28 -8.17
C PRO A 120 10.94 -3.82 -8.66
N GLY A 121 10.94 -2.70 -9.40
CA GLY A 121 9.75 -2.21 -10.09
C GLY A 121 9.14 -0.94 -9.49
N GLN A 122 8.56 -0.12 -10.36
CA GLN A 122 7.95 1.16 -9.97
C GLN A 122 6.74 0.99 -9.05
N HIS A 123 5.98 -0.10 -9.23
CA HIS A 123 4.85 -0.42 -8.35
C HIS A 123 5.32 -0.66 -6.90
N ASN A 124 6.46 -1.33 -6.70
CA ASN A 124 7.01 -1.54 -5.36
C ASN A 124 7.56 -0.25 -4.75
N ALA A 125 8.12 0.65 -5.56
CA ALA A 125 8.45 2.00 -5.10
C ALA A 125 7.21 2.75 -4.60
N GLY A 126 6.09 2.68 -5.34
CA GLY A 126 4.81 3.23 -4.93
C GLY A 126 4.27 2.59 -3.64
N ASN A 127 4.39 1.27 -3.49
CA ASN A 127 3.99 0.56 -2.27
C ASN A 127 4.80 1.02 -1.04
N VAL A 128 6.11 1.22 -1.20
CA VAL A 128 6.97 1.77 -0.14
C VAL A 128 6.55 3.21 0.19
N CYS A 129 6.28 4.05 -0.81
CA CYS A 129 5.77 5.40 -0.57
C CYS A 129 4.45 5.38 0.23
N ALA A 130 3.52 4.49 -0.11
CA ALA A 130 2.25 4.34 0.61
C ALA A 130 2.47 3.91 2.06
N ALA A 131 3.33 2.90 2.30
CA ALA A 131 3.65 2.42 3.64
C ALA A 131 4.28 3.51 4.50
N LEU A 132 5.28 4.23 3.97
CA LEU A 132 5.93 5.33 4.69
C LEU A 132 4.97 6.51 4.95
N THR A 133 4.03 6.77 4.03
CA THR A 133 2.98 7.78 4.25
C THR A 133 2.04 7.38 5.38
N ALA A 134 1.65 6.10 5.46
CA ALA A 134 0.80 5.59 6.53
C ALA A 134 1.48 5.73 7.91
N ILE A 135 2.76 5.40 7.98
CA ILE A 135 3.57 5.49 9.19
C ILE A 135 3.78 6.95 9.62
N ASP A 136 3.99 7.84 8.64
CA ASP A 136 4.12 9.29 8.86
C ASP A 136 2.80 9.89 9.40
N ALA A 137 1.65 9.43 8.87
CA ALA A 137 0.33 9.82 9.35
C ALA A 137 0.08 9.40 10.82
N LEU A 138 0.66 8.29 11.26
CA LEU A 138 0.62 7.83 12.65
C LEU A 138 1.62 8.54 13.57
N GLY A 139 2.47 9.44 13.03
CA GLY A 139 3.49 10.14 13.82
C GLY A 139 4.64 9.24 14.29
N LEU A 140 4.84 8.08 13.66
CA LEU A 140 5.89 7.14 14.02
C LEU A 140 7.24 7.52 13.39
N ASP A 141 8.34 6.96 13.93
CA ASP A 141 9.69 7.21 13.40
C ASP A 141 9.90 6.56 12.04
N VAL A 142 9.77 7.36 11.00
CA VAL A 142 9.93 6.94 9.60
C VAL A 142 11.38 6.56 9.28
N ALA A 143 12.38 7.16 9.94
CA ALA A 143 13.80 6.89 9.63
C ALA A 143 14.17 5.43 9.95
N ALA A 144 13.66 4.89 11.05
CA ALA A 144 13.84 3.47 11.40
C ALA A 144 13.23 2.55 10.34
N LEU A 145 12.10 2.93 9.75
CA LEU A 145 11.35 2.13 8.79
C LEU A 145 11.89 2.20 7.36
N VAL A 146 12.50 3.30 6.95
CA VAL A 146 13.28 3.37 5.71
C VAL A 146 14.39 2.31 5.73
N SER A 147 15.08 2.17 6.86
CA SER A 147 16.09 1.12 7.03
C SER A 147 15.51 -0.29 7.00
N ALA A 148 14.31 -0.48 7.50
CA ALA A 148 13.62 -1.78 7.45
C ALA A 148 13.20 -2.15 6.03
N ALA A 149 12.80 -1.19 5.19
CA ALA A 149 12.44 -1.43 3.80
C ALA A 149 13.58 -2.08 2.99
N LYS A 150 14.85 -1.72 3.28
CA LYS A 150 16.02 -2.33 2.65
C LYS A 150 16.22 -3.81 3.02
N ARG A 151 15.68 -4.24 4.15
CA ARG A 151 15.77 -5.63 4.65
C ARG A 151 14.50 -6.44 4.45
N PHE A 152 13.51 -5.85 3.79
CA PHE A 152 12.25 -6.53 3.52
C PHE A 152 12.50 -7.79 2.69
N GLN A 153 11.84 -8.89 3.06
CA GLN A 153 11.88 -10.11 2.28
C GLN A 153 10.54 -10.28 1.58
N PRO A 154 10.51 -10.26 0.24
CA PRO A 154 9.30 -10.52 -0.51
C PRO A 154 8.72 -11.90 -0.18
N LEU A 155 7.40 -12.03 -0.27
CA LEU A 155 6.77 -13.34 -0.16
C LEU A 155 7.27 -14.27 -1.28
N PRO A 156 7.40 -15.57 -1.00
CA PRO A 156 7.66 -16.55 -2.04
C PRO A 156 6.65 -16.41 -3.18
N HIS A 157 7.10 -16.62 -4.40
CA HIS A 157 6.28 -16.57 -5.62
C HIS A 157 5.74 -15.17 -6.02
N ARG A 158 6.21 -14.09 -5.38
CA ARG A 158 5.93 -12.70 -5.80
C ARG A 158 7.21 -12.03 -6.26
N LEU A 159 7.42 -11.91 -7.57
CA LEU A 159 8.65 -11.38 -8.19
C LEU A 159 9.92 -11.96 -7.56
N GLN A 160 9.84 -13.21 -7.09
CA GLN A 160 10.92 -13.89 -6.41
C GLN A 160 12.05 -14.19 -7.39
N THR A 161 13.22 -13.61 -7.19
CA THR A 161 14.41 -13.97 -7.96
C THR A 161 14.86 -15.38 -7.58
N LEU A 162 14.85 -16.31 -8.54
CA LEU A 162 15.29 -17.69 -8.34
C LEU A 162 16.79 -17.84 -8.63
N GLY A 163 17.35 -16.99 -9.48
CA GLY A 163 18.76 -17.02 -9.84
C GLY A 163 19.05 -16.18 -11.06
N GLU A 164 20.34 -16.16 -11.46
CA GLU A 164 20.80 -15.53 -12.67
C GLU A 164 21.79 -16.47 -13.39
N ARG A 165 21.58 -16.69 -14.69
CA ARG A 165 22.48 -17.51 -15.52
C ARG A 165 22.70 -16.79 -16.86
N ASN A 166 23.95 -16.59 -17.24
CA ASN A 166 24.36 -15.95 -18.49
C ASN A 166 23.70 -14.57 -18.72
N GLY A 167 23.54 -13.75 -17.65
CA GLY A 167 22.88 -12.44 -17.73
C GLY A 167 21.36 -12.50 -17.83
N ILE A 168 20.75 -13.68 -17.72
CA ILE A 168 19.31 -13.87 -17.68
C ILE A 168 18.91 -14.12 -16.21
N ARG A 169 17.99 -13.29 -15.71
CA ARG A 169 17.44 -13.43 -14.35
C ARG A 169 16.14 -14.24 -14.41
N ASP A 170 16.11 -15.34 -13.70
CA ASP A 170 14.90 -16.14 -13.51
C ASP A 170 14.07 -15.57 -12.36
N VAL A 171 12.81 -15.26 -12.63
CA VAL A 171 11.87 -14.69 -11.65
C VAL A 171 10.62 -15.55 -11.57
N ASN A 172 10.21 -15.89 -10.36
CA ASN A 172 8.94 -16.55 -10.08
C ASN A 172 7.90 -15.53 -9.61
N ASP A 173 6.82 -15.41 -10.37
CA ASP A 173 5.68 -14.53 -10.07
C ASP A 173 4.35 -15.29 -10.28
N SER A 174 4.22 -16.46 -9.65
CA SER A 174 3.10 -17.38 -9.86
C SER A 174 1.87 -17.09 -8.99
N ILE A 175 1.92 -16.07 -8.14
CA ILE A 175 0.81 -15.62 -7.27
C ILE A 175 0.40 -14.17 -7.61
N SER A 176 0.71 -13.70 -8.80
CA SER A 176 0.26 -12.37 -9.27
C SER A 176 -1.14 -12.44 -9.89
#